data_4b2ea7f87e5c894859c044095395bd84
#
_entry.id   4b2ea7f87e5c894859c044095395bd84
#
_cell.length_a   1.000
_cell.length_b   1.000
_cell.length_c   1.000
_cell.angle_alpha   90.00
_cell.angle_beta   90.00
_cell.angle_gamma   90.00
#
_symmetry.space_group_name_H-M   'P 1'
#
loop_
_entity.id
_entity.type
_entity.pdbx_description
1 polymer ?
#
loop_
_entity_poly.entity_id
_entity_poly.type
_entity_poly.pdbx_seq_one_letter_code
_entity_poly.pdbx_strand_id
1 'polypeptide(L)'
;MTLDYPLRFQPKFRQYIWGGRRLGTELGKPIDAEGVFAESWEVVDHGDDQSVVANGPLAGKTLGELVRRHGEQLFGSHQATEQFPLLFKFLDANTDLSIQVHPDDAQAALLDPPDLGKTEAWVIMDAEPGARMFVGLKANVDRDTLRQAIEQNQLIDHMHIIEPKAGDCVFIRAQTVHALGKGLLVAEIQQSSNTTYRLFDWNRTDAAGNSRPLHIQQSLETIDFAQGPVLLQTPIAVAPSVERLVECDKFVLDRLCLTEAGASGGDDRFHILSVLNGAVTVEHPAGEFELGKGETMLLPAASSAVTLVPRCPSTLLDMYLP
;
A
#
# COMPACT_ATOMS: atom_id res chain seq x y z
N MET A 1 -22.97 15.07 -13.00
CA MET A 1 -23.14 14.11 -11.89
C MET A 1 -22.21 14.58 -10.81
N THR A 2 -22.65 14.59 -9.57
CA THR A 2 -21.85 15.03 -8.41
C THR A 2 -21.05 13.85 -7.87
N LEU A 3 -19.84 14.12 -7.40
CA LEU A 3 -18.96 13.16 -6.75
C LEU A 3 -19.03 13.37 -5.24
N ASP A 4 -20.19 13.08 -4.66
CA ASP A 4 -20.55 13.38 -3.26
C ASP A 4 -21.03 12.14 -2.48
N TYR A 5 -20.61 10.95 -2.90
CA TYR A 5 -20.98 9.68 -2.27
C TYR A 5 -19.78 8.72 -2.20
N PRO A 6 -19.79 7.75 -1.27
CA PRO A 6 -18.73 6.78 -1.13
C PRO A 6 -18.54 5.89 -2.38
N LEU A 7 -17.32 5.78 -2.86
CA LEU A 7 -16.97 4.99 -4.04
C LEU A 7 -16.39 3.64 -3.66
N ARG A 8 -16.88 2.59 -4.31
CA ARG A 8 -16.26 1.26 -4.34
C ARG A 8 -15.61 1.04 -5.69
N PHE A 9 -14.51 0.31 -5.70
CA PHE A 9 -13.82 -0.05 -6.94
C PHE A 9 -13.78 -1.56 -7.15
N GLN A 10 -13.63 -1.96 -8.40
CA GLN A 10 -13.30 -3.33 -8.75
C GLN A 10 -11.81 -3.54 -8.48
N PRO A 11 -11.41 -4.49 -7.60
CA PRO A 11 -10.01 -4.74 -7.32
C PRO A 11 -9.30 -5.31 -8.56
N LYS A 12 -8.03 -4.93 -8.76
CA LYS A 12 -7.19 -5.47 -9.82
C LYS A 12 -6.20 -6.47 -9.23
N PHE A 13 -6.23 -7.70 -9.70
CA PHE A 13 -5.36 -8.76 -9.20
C PHE A 13 -4.08 -8.87 -10.01
N ARG A 14 -2.96 -9.14 -9.31
CA ARG A 14 -1.65 -9.39 -9.89
C ARG A 14 -1.19 -10.81 -9.56
N GLN A 15 -0.76 -11.52 -10.58
CA GLN A 15 -0.18 -12.85 -10.46
C GLN A 15 1.33 -12.77 -10.61
N TYR A 16 2.04 -12.86 -9.47
CA TYR A 16 3.49 -12.94 -9.43
C TYR A 16 3.91 -14.27 -8.79
N ILE A 17 5.13 -14.72 -9.11
CA ILE A 17 5.65 -16.02 -8.66
C ILE A 17 5.74 -16.17 -7.13
N TRP A 18 5.64 -15.07 -6.39
CA TRP A 18 5.70 -15.05 -4.93
C TRP A 18 4.32 -15.04 -4.24
N GLY A 19 3.25 -14.93 -5.02
CA GLY A 19 1.88 -14.89 -4.50
C GLY A 19 1.39 -16.21 -3.95
N GLY A 20 0.25 -16.14 -3.26
CA GLY A 20 -0.44 -17.28 -2.65
C GLY A 20 -1.93 -17.30 -2.96
N ARG A 21 -2.73 -17.71 -1.97
CA ARG A 21 -4.19 -17.83 -2.07
C ARG A 21 -4.94 -17.03 -1.00
N ARG A 22 -4.21 -16.37 -0.09
CA ARG A 22 -4.79 -15.71 1.10
C ARG A 22 -5.65 -14.49 0.75
N LEU A 23 -5.41 -13.85 -0.41
CA LEU A 23 -6.32 -12.81 -0.90
C LEU A 23 -7.76 -13.35 -1.04
N GLY A 24 -7.94 -14.60 -1.48
CA GLY A 24 -9.25 -15.24 -1.53
C GLY A 24 -9.69 -15.82 -0.20
N THR A 25 -8.84 -16.62 0.45
CA THR A 25 -9.22 -17.38 1.65
C THR A 25 -9.35 -16.52 2.90
N GLU A 26 -8.55 -15.46 3.03
CA GLU A 26 -8.52 -14.60 4.22
C GLU A 26 -9.24 -13.26 4.02
N LEU A 27 -9.22 -12.71 2.78
CA LEU A 27 -9.80 -11.41 2.49
C LEU A 27 -11.07 -11.49 1.62
N GLY A 28 -11.53 -12.69 1.28
CA GLY A 28 -12.75 -12.89 0.49
C GLY A 28 -12.70 -12.30 -0.92
N LYS A 29 -11.50 -12.07 -1.46
CA LYS A 29 -11.36 -11.50 -2.81
C LYS A 29 -11.83 -12.50 -3.87
N PRO A 30 -12.54 -12.03 -4.91
CA PRO A 30 -13.05 -12.88 -5.99
C PRO A 30 -11.93 -13.27 -6.98
N ILE A 31 -10.91 -13.96 -6.47
CA ILE A 31 -9.82 -14.48 -7.29
C ILE A 31 -10.22 -15.82 -7.94
N ASP A 32 -9.63 -16.14 -9.08
CA ASP A 32 -9.89 -17.41 -9.78
C ASP A 32 -9.59 -18.62 -8.88
N ALA A 33 -10.26 -19.73 -9.13
CA ALA A 33 -10.10 -20.97 -8.36
C ALA A 33 -8.67 -21.53 -8.44
N GLU A 34 -7.98 -21.32 -9.54
CA GLU A 34 -6.63 -21.78 -9.82
C GLU A 34 -5.63 -20.61 -9.88
N GLY A 35 -4.34 -20.94 -9.78
CA GLY A 35 -3.25 -19.98 -9.83
C GLY A 35 -2.92 -19.32 -8.50
N VAL A 36 -1.85 -18.53 -8.51
CA VAL A 36 -1.39 -17.74 -7.36
C VAL A 36 -1.68 -16.27 -7.61
N PHE A 37 -2.05 -15.56 -6.57
CA PHE A 37 -2.33 -14.14 -6.60
C PHE A 37 -1.49 -13.44 -5.54
N ALA A 38 -0.71 -12.48 -5.98
CA ALA A 38 0.28 -11.81 -5.15
C ALA A 38 -0.26 -10.51 -4.57
N GLU A 39 -0.99 -9.73 -5.38
CA GLU A 39 -1.48 -8.43 -4.99
C GLU A 39 -2.94 -8.23 -5.43
N SER A 40 -3.69 -7.49 -4.61
CA SER A 40 -5.01 -6.95 -4.90
C SER A 40 -4.92 -5.43 -4.81
N TRP A 41 -4.93 -4.74 -5.94
CA TRP A 41 -4.90 -3.28 -6.01
C TRP A 41 -6.31 -2.74 -5.86
N GLU A 42 -6.53 -2.05 -4.77
CA GLU A 42 -7.85 -1.57 -4.33
C GLU A 42 -8.16 -0.17 -4.87
N VAL A 43 -7.17 0.74 -4.77
CA VAL A 43 -7.26 2.11 -5.27
C VAL A 43 -6.00 2.38 -6.08
N VAL A 44 -6.15 2.62 -7.37
CA VAL A 44 -5.03 2.88 -8.29
C VAL A 44 -5.43 3.75 -9.47
N ASP A 45 -4.57 4.70 -9.79
CA ASP A 45 -4.55 5.50 -11.01
C ASP A 45 -3.09 5.62 -11.45
N HIS A 46 -2.62 4.68 -12.26
CA HIS A 46 -1.24 4.65 -12.75
C HIS A 46 -1.18 4.05 -14.15
N GLY A 47 -0.96 4.88 -15.15
CA GLY A 47 -0.93 4.46 -16.54
C GLY A 47 -2.22 3.73 -16.96
N ASP A 48 -2.08 2.52 -17.50
CA ASP A 48 -3.21 1.65 -17.89
C ASP A 48 -3.85 0.95 -16.69
N ASP A 49 -3.23 1.03 -15.51
CA ASP A 49 -3.76 0.46 -14.29
C ASP A 49 -4.69 1.45 -13.61
N GLN A 50 -6.00 1.20 -13.80
CA GLN A 50 -7.06 2.09 -13.37
C GLN A 50 -8.06 1.35 -12.50
N SER A 51 -8.36 1.89 -11.32
CA SER A 51 -9.52 1.47 -10.54
C SER A 51 -10.80 1.88 -11.25
N VAL A 52 -11.74 0.94 -11.40
CA VAL A 52 -13.04 1.17 -12.03
C VAL A 52 -14.11 1.22 -10.96
N VAL A 53 -14.90 2.31 -10.94
CA VAL A 53 -16.00 2.49 -10.00
C VAL A 53 -17.04 1.37 -10.17
N ALA A 54 -17.39 0.72 -9.06
CA ALA A 54 -18.31 -0.42 -9.04
C ALA A 54 -19.76 -0.05 -8.65
N ASN A 55 -20.00 1.15 -8.10
CA ASN A 55 -21.30 1.55 -7.54
C ASN A 55 -21.76 2.94 -7.99
N GLY A 56 -23.06 3.18 -7.82
CA GLY A 56 -23.66 4.50 -8.01
C GLY A 56 -23.65 5.03 -9.43
N PRO A 57 -23.95 6.33 -9.62
CA PRO A 57 -24.09 6.97 -10.93
C PRO A 57 -22.81 7.03 -11.77
N LEU A 58 -21.63 6.87 -11.15
CA LEU A 58 -20.33 6.88 -11.82
C LEU A 58 -19.78 5.47 -12.07
N ALA A 59 -20.58 4.42 -11.85
CA ALA A 59 -20.17 3.03 -12.14
C ALA A 59 -19.64 2.89 -13.58
N GLY A 60 -18.52 2.18 -13.72
CA GLY A 60 -17.82 2.00 -14.99
C GLY A 60 -16.83 3.11 -15.35
N LYS A 61 -16.76 4.22 -14.59
CA LYS A 61 -15.75 5.26 -14.76
C LYS A 61 -14.45 4.84 -14.09
N THR A 62 -13.31 5.23 -14.67
CA THR A 62 -12.01 5.02 -14.06
C THR A 62 -11.68 6.13 -13.06
N LEU A 63 -10.81 5.83 -12.09
CA LEU A 63 -10.33 6.82 -11.12
C LEU A 63 -9.65 7.99 -11.83
N GLY A 64 -8.83 7.76 -12.86
CA GLY A 64 -8.23 8.82 -13.65
C GLY A 64 -9.25 9.67 -14.44
N GLU A 65 -10.41 9.10 -14.86
CA GLU A 65 -11.51 9.93 -15.39
C GLU A 65 -12.10 10.84 -14.31
N LEU A 66 -12.22 10.36 -13.05
CA LEU A 66 -12.71 11.16 -11.93
C LEU A 66 -11.72 12.26 -11.57
N VAL A 67 -10.43 11.98 -11.53
CA VAL A 67 -9.36 12.96 -11.32
C VAL A 67 -9.50 14.11 -12.35
N ARG A 68 -9.58 13.78 -13.62
CA ARG A 68 -9.66 14.80 -14.70
C ARG A 68 -10.96 15.59 -14.73
N ARG A 69 -12.10 14.99 -14.35
CA ARG A 69 -13.43 15.60 -14.52
C ARG A 69 -14.00 16.16 -13.23
N HIS A 70 -13.57 15.65 -12.09
CA HIS A 70 -14.12 15.95 -10.77
C HIS A 70 -13.02 16.25 -9.74
N GLY A 71 -11.84 16.76 -10.18
CA GLY A 71 -10.68 16.97 -9.33
C GLY A 71 -11.00 17.79 -8.08
N GLU A 72 -11.72 18.92 -8.21
CA GLU A 72 -12.11 19.75 -7.07
C GLU A 72 -12.99 18.98 -6.05
N GLN A 73 -13.93 18.17 -6.53
CA GLN A 73 -14.80 17.36 -5.66
C GLN A 73 -14.06 16.19 -5.02
N LEU A 74 -13.03 15.66 -5.70
CA LEU A 74 -12.25 14.54 -5.23
C LEU A 74 -11.21 14.98 -4.21
N PHE A 75 -10.48 16.08 -4.47
CA PHE A 75 -9.33 16.50 -3.68
C PHE A 75 -9.65 17.58 -2.63
N GLY A 76 -10.75 18.34 -2.80
CA GLY A 76 -11.19 19.38 -1.86
C GLY A 76 -10.12 20.45 -1.66
N SER A 77 -9.63 20.60 -0.43
CA SER A 77 -8.61 21.58 -0.05
C SER A 77 -7.24 21.35 -0.70
N HIS A 78 -6.98 20.14 -1.20
CA HIS A 78 -5.74 19.85 -1.89
C HIS A 78 -5.81 20.24 -3.37
N GLN A 79 -4.67 20.67 -3.91
CA GLN A 79 -4.57 20.94 -5.34
C GLN A 79 -4.81 19.64 -6.14
N ALA A 80 -5.69 19.70 -7.13
CA ALA A 80 -5.91 18.58 -8.03
C ALA A 80 -4.62 18.27 -8.81
N THR A 81 -4.28 17.00 -8.87
CA THR A 81 -3.12 16.45 -9.58
C THR A 81 -3.54 15.85 -10.92
N GLU A 82 -2.58 15.50 -11.79
CA GLU A 82 -2.88 14.86 -13.07
C GLU A 82 -3.29 13.38 -12.91
N GLN A 83 -2.86 12.73 -11.82
CA GLN A 83 -3.24 11.37 -11.42
C GLN A 83 -3.58 11.33 -9.94
N PHE A 84 -4.34 10.33 -9.50
CA PHE A 84 -4.61 10.13 -8.08
C PHE A 84 -3.29 9.79 -7.36
N PRO A 85 -2.92 10.51 -6.29
CA PRO A 85 -1.55 10.50 -5.77
C PRO A 85 -1.16 9.24 -5.00
N LEU A 86 -2.15 8.44 -4.56
CA LEU A 86 -1.94 7.28 -3.71
C LEU A 86 -2.37 5.98 -4.40
N LEU A 87 -1.70 4.89 -4.05
CA LEU A 87 -2.06 3.54 -4.41
C LEU A 87 -2.20 2.72 -3.12
N PHE A 88 -3.33 2.03 -2.98
CA PHE A 88 -3.58 1.14 -1.86
C PHE A 88 -3.80 -0.29 -2.35
N LYS A 89 -3.16 -1.26 -1.70
CA LYS A 89 -3.23 -2.67 -2.08
C LYS A 89 -3.05 -3.62 -0.91
N PHE A 90 -3.49 -4.86 -1.09
CA PHE A 90 -3.15 -6.00 -0.24
C PHE A 90 -2.12 -6.89 -0.94
N LEU A 91 -1.18 -7.43 -0.16
CA LEU A 91 -0.14 -8.34 -0.63
C LEU A 91 -0.20 -9.66 0.13
N ASP A 92 -0.12 -10.76 -0.60
CA ASP A 92 0.03 -12.12 -0.05
C ASP A 92 1.43 -12.64 -0.40
N ALA A 93 2.36 -12.47 0.53
CA ALA A 93 3.74 -12.91 0.39
C ALA A 93 3.89 -14.40 0.77
N ASN A 94 3.49 -15.30 -0.12
CA ASN A 94 3.63 -16.75 0.09
C ASN A 94 5.10 -17.23 -0.03
N THR A 95 5.95 -16.48 -0.76
CA THR A 95 7.41 -16.61 -0.76
C THR A 95 8.05 -15.22 -0.65
N ASP A 96 9.35 -15.17 -0.34
CA ASP A 96 10.06 -13.89 -0.19
C ASP A 96 9.95 -13.04 -1.46
N LEU A 97 9.65 -11.76 -1.32
CA LEU A 97 9.74 -10.78 -2.42
C LEU A 97 11.20 -10.47 -2.72
N SER A 98 11.48 -9.92 -3.91
CA SER A 98 12.84 -9.44 -4.23
C SER A 98 13.28 -8.34 -3.27
N ILE A 99 14.55 -8.32 -2.91
CA ILE A 99 15.14 -7.15 -2.25
C ILE A 99 15.24 -6.04 -3.28
N GLN A 100 14.66 -4.89 -2.95
CA GLN A 100 14.42 -3.81 -3.87
C GLN A 100 14.57 -2.43 -3.20
N VAL A 101 14.63 -1.40 -4.03
CA VAL A 101 14.59 0.00 -3.63
C VAL A 101 13.75 0.79 -4.62
N HIS A 102 13.11 1.85 -4.15
CA HIS A 102 12.31 2.76 -4.95
C HIS A 102 12.93 4.15 -4.99
N PRO A 103 12.85 4.86 -6.14
CA PRO A 103 13.31 6.24 -6.24
C PRO A 103 12.43 7.19 -5.41
N ASP A 104 12.99 8.34 -5.02
CA ASP A 104 12.21 9.49 -4.57
C ASP A 104 11.60 10.27 -5.75
N ASP A 105 10.81 11.31 -5.48
CA ASP A 105 10.15 12.10 -6.52
C ASP A 105 11.16 12.77 -7.47
N ALA A 106 12.29 13.24 -6.96
CA ALA A 106 13.31 13.91 -7.78
C ALA A 106 13.99 12.92 -8.75
N GLN A 107 14.27 11.73 -8.29
CA GLN A 107 14.85 10.66 -9.12
C GLN A 107 13.82 10.11 -10.12
N ALA A 108 12.57 9.91 -9.67
CA ALA A 108 11.49 9.36 -10.49
C ALA A 108 11.06 10.32 -11.61
N ALA A 109 11.12 11.63 -11.37
CA ALA A 109 10.85 12.66 -12.38
C ALA A 109 11.85 12.66 -13.56
N LEU A 110 13.02 12.05 -13.39
CA LEU A 110 14.05 11.93 -14.43
C LEU A 110 13.91 10.66 -15.31
N LEU A 111 12.93 9.82 -15.00
CA LEU A 111 12.65 8.60 -15.77
C LEU A 111 11.97 8.94 -17.11
N ASP A 112 11.99 8.00 -18.03
CA ASP A 112 11.29 8.09 -19.30
C ASP A 112 10.40 6.84 -19.49
N PRO A 113 9.07 6.97 -19.36
CA PRO A 113 8.34 8.17 -18.93
C PRO A 113 8.60 8.53 -17.45
N PRO A 114 8.41 9.79 -17.05
CA PRO A 114 8.49 10.20 -15.65
C PRO A 114 7.46 9.46 -14.77
N ASP A 115 7.84 9.22 -13.49
CA ASP A 115 6.97 8.61 -12.49
C ASP A 115 7.00 9.42 -11.18
N LEU A 116 6.14 9.07 -10.23
CA LEU A 116 6.25 9.53 -8.85
C LEU A 116 7.31 8.72 -8.10
N GLY A 117 7.86 9.28 -7.04
CA GLY A 117 8.61 8.52 -6.05
C GLY A 117 7.72 7.46 -5.41
N LYS A 118 8.32 6.55 -4.64
CA LYS A 118 7.56 5.49 -3.99
C LYS A 118 7.94 5.37 -2.51
N THR A 119 7.36 6.28 -1.73
CA THR A 119 7.30 6.18 -0.26
C THR A 119 6.07 5.36 0.11
N GLU A 120 6.21 4.41 1.04
CA GLU A 120 5.17 3.45 1.37
C GLU A 120 5.12 3.14 2.87
N ALA A 121 3.99 2.60 3.31
CA ALA A 121 3.83 2.04 4.65
C ALA A 121 3.10 0.70 4.58
N TRP A 122 3.55 -0.24 5.38
CA TRP A 122 2.98 -1.57 5.51
C TRP A 122 2.32 -1.75 6.87
N VAL A 123 1.09 -2.25 6.87
CA VAL A 123 0.42 -2.75 8.07
C VAL A 123 0.28 -4.26 7.94
N ILE A 124 0.85 -4.99 8.88
CA ILE A 124 0.85 -6.45 8.88
C ILE A 124 -0.53 -6.94 9.32
N MET A 125 -1.25 -7.58 8.42
CA MET A 125 -2.56 -8.16 8.71
C MET A 125 -2.42 -9.54 9.37
N ASP A 126 -1.44 -10.31 8.91
CA ASP A 126 -1.10 -11.61 9.49
C ASP A 126 0.36 -11.96 9.19
N ALA A 127 0.99 -12.72 10.08
CA ALA A 127 2.37 -13.18 9.97
C ALA A 127 2.47 -14.62 10.44
N GLU A 128 2.94 -15.52 9.58
CA GLU A 128 3.25 -16.90 9.93
C GLU A 128 4.44 -16.96 10.91
N PRO A 129 4.53 -17.99 11.76
CA PRO A 129 5.70 -18.15 12.64
C PRO A 129 7.02 -18.16 11.87
N GLY A 130 7.95 -17.28 12.25
CA GLY A 130 9.25 -17.11 11.60
C GLY A 130 9.22 -16.26 10.32
N ALA A 131 8.08 -15.62 9.99
CA ALA A 131 8.01 -14.63 8.93
C ALA A 131 8.92 -13.44 9.24
N ARG A 132 9.54 -12.84 8.22
CA ARG A 132 10.51 -11.76 8.38
C ARG A 132 10.27 -10.64 7.39
N MET A 133 10.64 -9.44 7.77
CA MET A 133 10.79 -8.29 6.88
C MET A 133 12.26 -7.90 6.83
N PHE A 134 12.71 -7.51 5.65
CA PHE A 134 14.04 -6.95 5.42
C PHE A 134 13.84 -5.44 5.19
N VAL A 135 14.24 -4.59 6.13
CA VAL A 135 13.85 -3.17 6.11
C VAL A 135 15.01 -2.26 6.51
N GLY A 136 15.64 -1.68 5.50
CA GLY A 136 16.85 -0.88 5.63
C GLY A 136 18.12 -1.71 5.71
N LEU A 137 19.24 -1.03 5.62
CA LEU A 137 20.57 -1.61 5.80
C LEU A 137 20.96 -1.56 7.29
N LYS A 138 21.81 -2.48 7.72
CA LYS A 138 22.47 -2.38 9.02
C LYS A 138 23.31 -1.11 9.10
N ALA A 139 23.58 -0.66 10.33
CA ALA A 139 24.43 0.51 10.55
C ALA A 139 25.81 0.34 9.91
N ASN A 140 26.33 1.44 9.38
CA ASN A 140 27.66 1.52 8.73
C ASN A 140 27.84 0.69 7.45
N VAL A 141 26.76 0.27 6.80
CA VAL A 141 26.81 -0.29 5.45
C VAL A 141 26.82 0.85 4.45
N ASP A 142 27.93 0.99 3.71
CA ASP A 142 28.08 1.96 2.64
C ASP A 142 27.91 1.32 1.25
N ARG A 143 28.02 2.14 0.21
CA ARG A 143 27.84 1.70 -1.17
C ARG A 143 28.84 0.61 -1.57
N ASP A 144 30.11 0.74 -1.20
CA ASP A 144 31.15 -0.20 -1.61
C ASP A 144 30.99 -1.53 -0.86
N THR A 145 30.67 -1.48 0.43
CA THR A 145 30.33 -2.66 1.24
C THR A 145 29.13 -3.39 0.65
N LEU A 146 28.06 -2.67 0.29
CA LEU A 146 26.86 -3.28 -0.28
C LEU A 146 27.16 -3.90 -1.66
N ARG A 147 27.93 -3.23 -2.53
CA ARG A 147 28.35 -3.77 -3.83
C ARG A 147 29.11 -5.08 -3.68
N GLN A 148 30.09 -5.11 -2.78
CA GLN A 148 30.85 -6.34 -2.51
C GLN A 148 29.98 -7.46 -1.97
N ALA A 149 29.03 -7.14 -1.06
CA ALA A 149 28.08 -8.11 -0.52
C ALA A 149 27.17 -8.71 -1.61
N ILE A 150 26.72 -7.90 -2.58
CA ILE A 150 25.95 -8.39 -3.73
C ILE A 150 26.79 -9.35 -4.58
N GLU A 151 28.04 -8.99 -4.92
CA GLU A 151 28.97 -9.82 -5.71
C GLU A 151 29.29 -11.16 -5.02
N GLN A 152 29.33 -11.16 -3.69
CA GLN A 152 29.61 -12.33 -2.86
C GLN A 152 28.36 -13.13 -2.46
N ASN A 153 27.14 -12.74 -2.91
CA ASN A 153 25.87 -13.31 -2.47
C ASN A 153 25.63 -13.22 -0.94
N GLN A 154 26.11 -12.16 -0.31
CA GLN A 154 26.02 -11.91 1.13
C GLN A 154 25.11 -10.71 1.48
N LEU A 155 24.30 -10.24 0.52
CA LEU A 155 23.41 -9.07 0.71
C LEU A 155 22.57 -9.16 1.98
N ILE A 156 22.03 -10.33 2.28
CA ILE A 156 21.16 -10.56 3.45
C ILE A 156 21.87 -10.26 4.78
N ASP A 157 23.18 -10.53 4.87
CA ASP A 157 23.97 -10.28 6.08
C ASP A 157 24.08 -8.79 6.40
N HIS A 158 23.81 -7.92 5.43
CA HIS A 158 23.84 -6.46 5.55
C HIS A 158 22.46 -5.83 5.71
N MET A 159 21.38 -6.61 5.64
CA MET A 159 20.01 -6.14 5.85
C MET A 159 19.65 -6.09 7.34
N HIS A 160 18.87 -5.08 7.72
CA HIS A 160 18.15 -5.11 8.99
C HIS A 160 16.91 -5.99 8.84
N ILE A 161 16.70 -6.91 9.79
CA ILE A 161 15.64 -7.91 9.74
C ILE A 161 14.76 -7.75 10.97
N ILE A 162 13.45 -7.74 10.74
CA ILE A 162 12.41 -7.72 11.78
C ILE A 162 11.53 -8.96 11.62
N GLU A 163 11.17 -9.60 12.72
CA GLU A 163 10.11 -10.60 12.80
C GLU A 163 8.82 -9.90 13.23
N PRO A 164 7.92 -9.57 12.29
CA PRO A 164 6.73 -8.82 12.59
C PRO A 164 5.63 -9.70 13.14
N LYS A 165 4.63 -9.05 13.74
CA LYS A 165 3.36 -9.67 14.14
C LYS A 165 2.19 -8.87 13.57
N ALA A 166 1.00 -9.48 13.55
CA ALA A 166 -0.22 -8.80 13.15
C ALA A 166 -0.44 -7.51 13.96
N GLY A 167 -0.77 -6.43 13.27
CA GLY A 167 -0.94 -5.09 13.82
C GLY A 167 0.31 -4.20 13.80
N ASP A 168 1.49 -4.76 13.54
CA ASP A 168 2.71 -3.96 13.38
C ASP A 168 2.63 -3.09 12.11
N CYS A 169 3.24 -1.92 12.17
CA CYS A 169 3.37 -0.99 11.05
C CYS A 169 4.83 -0.64 10.80
N VAL A 170 5.22 -0.58 9.52
CA VAL A 170 6.54 -0.13 9.07
C VAL A 170 6.37 0.99 8.07
N PHE A 171 7.12 2.07 8.24
CA PHE A 171 7.21 3.17 7.30
C PHE A 171 8.49 3.09 6.49
N ILE A 172 8.38 2.97 5.18
CA ILE A 172 9.47 2.81 4.23
C ILE A 172 9.54 4.05 3.36
N ARG A 173 10.49 4.92 3.66
CA ARG A 173 10.76 6.06 2.80
C ARG A 173 11.33 5.59 1.47
N ALA A 174 11.05 6.32 0.41
CA ALA A 174 11.77 6.15 -0.84
C ALA A 174 13.29 6.09 -0.57
N GLN A 175 14.04 5.42 -1.44
CA GLN A 175 15.49 5.19 -1.33
C GLN A 175 15.92 4.21 -0.21
N THR A 176 14.96 3.60 0.52
CA THR A 176 15.23 2.54 1.51
C THR A 176 15.23 1.17 0.84
N VAL A 177 16.28 0.37 1.07
CA VAL A 177 16.33 -1.04 0.62
C VAL A 177 15.40 -1.88 1.50
N HIS A 178 14.52 -2.67 0.88
CA HIS A 178 13.55 -3.47 1.64
C HIS A 178 13.08 -4.71 0.88
N ALA A 179 12.45 -5.63 1.60
CA ALA A 179 11.66 -6.75 1.06
C ALA A 179 10.68 -7.29 2.11
N LEU A 180 9.51 -7.74 1.67
CA LEU A 180 8.65 -8.62 2.45
C LEU A 180 9.19 -10.05 2.35
N GLY A 181 9.34 -10.71 3.49
CA GLY A 181 9.61 -12.15 3.54
C GLY A 181 8.33 -12.96 3.43
N LYS A 182 8.49 -14.25 3.21
CA LYS A 182 7.38 -15.21 3.11
C LYS A 182 6.52 -15.25 4.38
N GLY A 183 5.26 -15.62 4.20
CA GLY A 183 4.31 -15.84 5.29
C GLY A 183 3.62 -14.57 5.78
N LEU A 184 3.75 -13.45 5.07
CA LEU A 184 3.13 -12.18 5.43
C LEU A 184 1.89 -11.89 4.58
N LEU A 185 0.82 -11.42 5.22
CA LEU A 185 -0.33 -10.77 4.59
C LEU A 185 -0.33 -9.30 5.00
N VAL A 186 -0.29 -8.40 4.03
CA VAL A 186 0.03 -6.98 4.26
C VAL A 186 -0.98 -6.07 3.58
N ALA A 187 -1.36 -4.99 4.25
CA ALA A 187 -2.00 -3.82 3.66
C ALA A 187 -0.92 -2.75 3.41
N GLU A 188 -0.80 -2.28 2.18
CA GLU A 188 0.22 -1.31 1.76
C GLU A 188 -0.42 -0.06 1.20
N ILE A 189 -0.08 1.09 1.79
CA ILE A 189 -0.33 2.42 1.21
C ILE A 189 0.98 2.98 0.68
N GLN A 190 0.95 3.57 -0.52
CA GLN A 190 2.11 4.15 -1.19
C GLN A 190 1.72 5.32 -2.09
N GLN A 191 2.71 6.09 -2.55
CA GLN A 191 2.53 6.98 -3.69
C GLN A 191 2.13 6.15 -4.93
N SER A 192 1.38 6.76 -5.85
CA SER A 192 0.90 6.11 -7.09
C SER A 192 2.04 5.93 -8.10
N SER A 193 2.95 5.00 -7.80
CA SER A 193 4.12 4.63 -8.59
C SER A 193 4.27 3.11 -8.65
N ASN A 194 4.87 2.61 -9.73
CA ASN A 194 5.21 1.19 -9.87
C ASN A 194 6.71 0.97 -10.17
N THR A 195 7.51 2.02 -10.04
CA THR A 195 8.96 1.95 -10.29
C THR A 195 9.69 1.18 -9.19
N THR A 196 10.39 0.12 -9.58
CA THR A 196 11.10 -0.78 -8.66
C THR A 196 12.47 -1.16 -9.22
N TYR A 197 13.54 -0.87 -8.47
CA TYR A 197 14.88 -1.35 -8.75
C TYR A 197 15.21 -2.56 -7.88
N ARG A 198 15.43 -3.69 -8.53
CA ARG A 198 15.64 -4.99 -7.88
C ARG A 198 17.12 -5.26 -7.70
N LEU A 199 17.55 -5.44 -6.44
CA LEU A 199 18.94 -5.78 -6.09
C LEU A 199 19.17 -7.28 -6.11
N PHE A 200 18.20 -8.06 -5.58
CA PHE A 200 18.34 -9.50 -5.42
C PHE A 200 17.00 -10.18 -5.50
N ASP A 201 16.92 -11.32 -6.18
CA ASP A 201 15.69 -12.08 -6.39
C ASP A 201 15.80 -13.56 -6.00
N TRP A 202 16.58 -13.86 -4.98
CA TRP A 202 16.74 -15.21 -4.41
C TRP A 202 17.22 -16.24 -5.44
N ASN A 203 17.86 -15.83 -6.52
CA ASN A 203 18.27 -16.66 -7.66
C ASN A 203 17.11 -17.47 -8.27
N ARG A 204 15.88 -16.94 -8.18
CA ARG A 204 14.67 -17.60 -8.70
C ARG A 204 14.62 -17.52 -10.22
N THR A 205 14.01 -18.57 -10.79
CA THR A 205 13.63 -18.60 -12.20
C THR A 205 12.14 -18.89 -12.34
N ASP A 206 11.56 -18.44 -13.44
CA ASP A 206 10.21 -18.83 -13.84
C ASP A 206 10.17 -20.29 -14.33
N ALA A 207 8.98 -20.78 -14.69
CA ALA A 207 8.79 -22.14 -15.21
C ALA A 207 9.57 -22.42 -16.52
N ALA A 208 9.99 -21.37 -17.26
CA ALA A 208 10.78 -21.46 -18.45
C ALA A 208 12.30 -21.35 -18.17
N GLY A 209 12.71 -21.17 -16.91
CA GLY A 209 14.10 -21.06 -16.50
C GLY A 209 14.67 -19.64 -16.57
N ASN A 210 13.85 -18.61 -16.81
CA ASN A 210 14.32 -17.23 -16.92
C ASN A 210 14.31 -16.55 -15.55
N SER A 211 15.40 -15.85 -15.21
CA SER A 211 15.48 -14.98 -14.04
C SER A 211 14.89 -13.61 -14.35
N ARG A 212 14.28 -12.96 -13.35
CA ARG A 212 13.87 -11.57 -13.48
C ARG A 212 15.12 -10.66 -13.57
N PRO A 213 15.07 -9.58 -14.38
CA PRO A 213 16.17 -8.63 -14.45
C PRO A 213 16.52 -8.02 -13.09
N LEU A 214 17.80 -7.89 -12.78
CA LEU A 214 18.32 -7.12 -11.65
C LEU A 214 18.74 -5.72 -12.12
N HIS A 215 18.55 -4.73 -11.26
CA HIS A 215 18.86 -3.32 -11.54
C HIS A 215 19.92 -2.81 -10.55
N ILE A 216 21.03 -3.55 -10.43
CA ILE A 216 22.04 -3.34 -9.38
C ILE A 216 22.61 -1.92 -9.42
N GLN A 217 22.97 -1.42 -10.61
CA GLN A 217 23.56 -0.08 -10.74
C GLN A 217 22.53 1.01 -10.34
N GLN A 218 21.30 0.94 -10.89
CA GLN A 218 20.23 1.87 -10.56
C GLN A 218 19.89 1.81 -9.08
N SER A 219 19.87 0.63 -8.48
CA SER A 219 19.63 0.46 -7.04
C SER A 219 20.71 1.17 -6.22
N LEU A 220 21.98 0.94 -6.53
CA LEU A 220 23.09 1.58 -5.81
C LEU A 220 23.10 3.10 -5.96
N GLU A 221 22.60 3.64 -7.08
CA GLU A 221 22.45 5.08 -7.31
C GLU A 221 21.25 5.66 -6.56
N THR A 222 20.20 4.85 -6.35
CA THR A 222 18.97 5.25 -5.71
C THR A 222 19.07 5.23 -4.19
N ILE A 223 19.78 4.26 -3.59
CA ILE A 223 19.82 4.06 -2.14
C ILE A 223 20.35 5.28 -1.39
N ASP A 224 19.63 5.71 -0.36
CA ASP A 224 20.13 6.62 0.66
C ASP A 224 20.82 5.80 1.78
N PHE A 225 22.14 5.73 1.73
CA PHE A 225 22.95 4.98 2.70
C PHE A 225 22.96 5.61 4.10
N ALA A 226 22.42 6.82 4.27
CA ALA A 226 22.30 7.48 5.58
C ALA A 226 21.06 7.06 6.37
N GLN A 227 20.06 6.45 5.73
CA GLN A 227 18.80 6.06 6.40
C GLN A 227 18.99 4.96 7.46
N GLY A 228 19.88 4.00 7.22
CA GLY A 228 20.16 2.90 8.17
C GLY A 228 18.98 1.94 8.40
N PRO A 229 18.93 1.29 9.58
CA PRO A 229 17.85 0.37 9.94
C PRO A 229 16.49 1.07 10.07
N VAL A 230 15.45 0.47 9.51
CA VAL A 230 14.06 0.92 9.72
C VAL A 230 13.46 0.18 10.91
N LEU A 231 12.70 0.88 11.75
CA LEU A 231 12.06 0.33 12.94
C LEU A 231 10.53 0.27 12.75
N LEU A 232 9.88 -0.56 13.57
CA LEU A 232 8.42 -0.56 13.69
C LEU A 232 7.93 0.81 14.16
N GLN A 233 6.80 1.25 13.63
CA GLN A 233 6.15 2.48 14.07
C GLN A 233 5.49 2.26 15.43
N THR A 234 5.61 3.26 16.30
CA THR A 234 4.87 3.31 17.57
C THR A 234 3.57 4.08 17.32
N PRO A 235 2.39 3.45 17.44
CA PRO A 235 1.13 4.14 17.24
C PRO A 235 0.95 5.29 18.24
N ILE A 236 0.42 6.42 17.77
CA ILE A 236 0.14 7.61 18.57
C ILE A 236 -1.38 7.79 18.64
N ALA A 237 -1.97 7.74 19.82
CA ALA A 237 -3.39 8.04 20.00
C ALA A 237 -3.67 9.51 19.66
N VAL A 238 -4.50 9.77 18.64
CA VAL A 238 -4.85 11.12 18.15
C VAL A 238 -6.29 11.49 18.46
N ALA A 239 -7.16 10.48 18.63
CA ALA A 239 -8.55 10.63 19.07
C ALA A 239 -9.01 9.34 19.74
N PRO A 240 -10.20 9.30 20.40
CA PRO A 240 -10.80 8.06 20.85
C PRO A 240 -10.88 7.05 19.69
N SER A 241 -10.39 5.83 19.91
CA SER A 241 -10.34 4.74 18.93
C SER A 241 -9.54 5.02 17.64
N VAL A 242 -8.75 6.10 17.57
CA VAL A 242 -7.92 6.46 16.41
C VAL A 242 -6.45 6.58 16.80
N GLU A 243 -5.61 5.82 16.13
CA GLU A 243 -4.17 5.80 16.30
C GLU A 243 -3.48 6.24 15.01
N ARG A 244 -2.64 7.27 15.05
CA ARG A 244 -1.74 7.64 13.97
C ARG A 244 -0.62 6.63 13.88
N LEU A 245 -0.51 5.94 12.73
CA LEU A 245 0.58 5.02 12.43
C LEU A 245 1.73 5.72 11.69
N VAL A 246 1.38 6.54 10.68
CA VAL A 246 2.35 7.29 9.88
C VAL A 246 1.78 8.66 9.54
N GLU A 247 2.63 9.68 9.58
CA GLU A 247 2.39 11.00 9.02
C GLU A 247 3.64 11.46 8.30
N CYS A 248 3.52 11.74 7.01
CA CYS A 248 4.62 12.23 6.18
C CYS A 248 4.07 13.21 5.13
N ASP A 249 4.93 13.77 4.30
CA ASP A 249 4.56 14.72 3.24
C ASP A 249 3.81 14.08 2.05
N LYS A 250 3.61 12.76 2.05
CA LYS A 250 2.91 12.03 0.99
C LYS A 250 1.53 11.54 1.42
N PHE A 251 1.40 11.09 2.65
CA PHE A 251 0.14 10.58 3.20
C PHE A 251 0.13 10.58 4.71
N VAL A 252 -1.07 10.53 5.23
CA VAL A 252 -1.38 10.17 6.62
C VAL A 252 -1.99 8.78 6.62
N LEU A 253 -1.60 7.94 7.57
CA LEU A 253 -2.14 6.61 7.80
C LEU A 253 -2.60 6.51 9.25
N ASP A 254 -3.89 6.46 9.45
CA ASP A 254 -4.52 6.24 10.76
C ASP A 254 -5.12 4.83 10.85
N ARG A 255 -5.13 4.28 12.05
CA ARG A 255 -5.80 3.03 12.39
C ARG A 255 -6.97 3.33 13.32
N LEU A 256 -8.16 2.90 12.90
CA LEU A 256 -9.39 2.99 13.69
C LEU A 256 -9.65 1.64 14.34
N CYS A 257 -9.77 1.61 15.68
CA CYS A 257 -10.10 0.41 16.47
C CYS A 257 -11.51 0.59 17.05
N LEU A 258 -12.53 0.15 16.31
CA LEU A 258 -13.92 0.45 16.60
C LEU A 258 -14.60 -0.69 17.38
N THR A 259 -15.12 -0.36 18.56
CA THR A 259 -16.09 -1.15 19.34
C THR A 259 -17.44 -0.45 19.43
N GLU A 260 -17.47 0.85 19.13
CA GLU A 260 -18.62 1.73 19.06
C GLU A 260 -18.57 2.53 17.75
N ALA A 261 -19.65 3.24 17.44
CA ALA A 261 -19.70 4.04 16.23
C ALA A 261 -18.59 5.12 16.21
N GLY A 262 -17.89 5.21 15.09
CA GLY A 262 -16.88 6.22 14.79
C GLY A 262 -17.28 7.05 13.58
N ALA A 263 -16.43 7.99 13.17
CA ALA A 263 -16.64 8.81 11.99
C ALA A 263 -15.37 8.95 11.17
N SER A 264 -15.50 9.21 9.86
CA SER A 264 -14.40 9.58 8.96
C SER A 264 -14.91 10.50 7.85
N GLY A 265 -14.01 11.28 7.23
CA GLY A 265 -14.31 12.21 6.14
C GLY A 265 -15.08 13.47 6.57
N GLY A 266 -15.55 14.26 5.59
CA GLY A 266 -16.27 15.52 5.81
C GLY A 266 -15.40 16.68 6.27
N ASP A 267 -14.10 16.58 6.06
CA ASP A 267 -13.06 17.55 6.44
C ASP A 267 -12.39 18.22 5.22
N ASP A 268 -13.07 18.15 4.06
CA ASP A 268 -12.61 18.70 2.78
C ASP A 268 -11.34 17.99 2.25
N ARG A 269 -11.17 16.70 2.59
CA ARG A 269 -10.13 15.78 2.07
C ARG A 269 -10.78 14.50 1.60
N PHE A 270 -10.14 13.81 0.65
CA PHE A 270 -10.54 12.43 0.38
C PHE A 270 -10.00 11.49 1.45
N HIS A 271 -10.72 10.38 1.70
CA HIS A 271 -10.30 9.32 2.61
C HIS A 271 -10.41 7.96 1.93
N ILE A 272 -9.37 7.14 2.03
CA ILE A 272 -9.40 5.72 1.65
C ILE A 272 -9.62 4.92 2.93
N LEU A 273 -10.79 4.31 3.06
CA LEU A 273 -11.13 3.43 4.18
C LEU A 273 -10.93 1.98 3.78
N SER A 274 -10.24 1.19 4.60
CA SER A 274 -10.07 -0.24 4.34
C SER A 274 -10.19 -1.06 5.61
N VAL A 275 -11.01 -2.12 5.59
CA VAL A 275 -11.24 -2.98 6.76
C VAL A 275 -10.18 -4.08 6.81
N LEU A 276 -9.37 -4.09 7.87
CA LEU A 276 -8.36 -5.11 8.12
C LEU A 276 -8.92 -6.30 8.91
N ASN A 277 -9.86 -6.02 9.82
CA ASN A 277 -10.52 -7.05 10.63
C ASN A 277 -11.93 -6.61 11.00
N GLY A 278 -12.86 -7.57 11.10
CA GLY A 278 -14.25 -7.30 11.43
C GLY A 278 -15.08 -6.83 10.23
N ALA A 279 -16.12 -6.06 10.50
CA ALA A 279 -17.03 -5.49 9.51
C ALA A 279 -17.73 -4.25 10.06
N VAL A 280 -18.01 -3.28 9.20
CA VAL A 280 -18.71 -2.05 9.55
C VAL A 280 -19.86 -1.77 8.57
N THR A 281 -20.92 -1.13 9.04
CA THR A 281 -21.86 -0.42 8.20
C THR A 281 -21.42 1.04 8.11
N VAL A 282 -21.23 1.53 6.89
CA VAL A 282 -20.91 2.92 6.59
C VAL A 282 -22.21 3.65 6.30
N GLU A 283 -22.65 4.48 7.22
CA GLU A 283 -23.86 5.31 7.07
C GLU A 283 -23.50 6.65 6.41
N HIS A 284 -24.17 6.97 5.31
CA HIS A 284 -23.97 8.18 4.53
C HIS A 284 -25.33 8.70 4.02
N PRO A 285 -25.54 10.01 3.76
CA PRO A 285 -26.80 10.51 3.18
C PRO A 285 -27.23 9.84 1.86
N ALA A 286 -26.28 9.31 1.08
CA ALA A 286 -26.56 8.56 -0.13
C ALA A 286 -27.02 7.09 0.12
N GLY A 287 -27.02 6.61 1.36
CA GLY A 287 -27.41 5.26 1.75
C GLY A 287 -26.42 4.58 2.70
N GLU A 288 -26.70 3.33 3.02
CA GLU A 288 -25.83 2.50 3.85
C GLU A 288 -25.00 1.57 2.98
N PHE A 289 -23.72 1.40 3.36
CA PHE A 289 -22.78 0.54 2.66
C PHE A 289 -22.13 -0.43 3.65
N GLU A 290 -22.08 -1.69 3.32
CA GLU A 290 -21.39 -2.67 4.15
C GLU A 290 -19.94 -2.81 3.70
N LEU A 291 -19.00 -2.79 4.66
CA LEU A 291 -17.59 -3.09 4.44
C LEU A 291 -17.17 -4.22 5.38
N GLY A 292 -16.73 -5.32 4.79
CA GLY A 292 -16.12 -6.45 5.50
C GLY A 292 -14.60 -6.47 5.39
N LYS A 293 -13.98 -7.42 6.09
CA LYS A 293 -12.52 -7.64 6.03
C LYS A 293 -12.03 -7.74 4.59
N GLY A 294 -11.00 -6.97 4.26
CA GLY A 294 -10.42 -6.89 2.92
C GLY A 294 -11.14 -5.94 1.96
N GLU A 295 -12.27 -5.34 2.31
CA GLU A 295 -12.96 -4.39 1.45
C GLU A 295 -12.46 -2.96 1.66
N THR A 296 -12.50 -2.17 0.59
CA THR A 296 -11.98 -0.80 0.53
C THR A 296 -13.01 0.14 -0.09
N MET A 297 -13.02 1.39 0.38
CA MET A 297 -13.90 2.46 -0.07
C MET A 297 -13.12 3.77 -0.15
N LEU A 298 -13.40 4.60 -1.15
CA LEU A 298 -12.90 5.96 -1.26
C LEU A 298 -14.04 6.94 -0.96
N LEU A 299 -13.85 7.80 0.03
CA LEU A 299 -14.70 8.97 0.30
C LEU A 299 -14.10 10.16 -0.43
N PRO A 300 -14.76 10.75 -1.43
CA PRO A 300 -14.31 12.00 -2.05
C PRO A 300 -14.35 13.16 -1.04
N ALA A 301 -13.54 14.20 -1.25
CA ALA A 301 -13.53 15.37 -0.37
C ALA A 301 -14.91 16.07 -0.29
N ALA A 302 -15.66 16.10 -1.40
CA ALA A 302 -17.01 16.66 -1.43
C ALA A 302 -18.07 15.77 -0.72
N SER A 303 -17.69 14.57 -0.30
CA SER A 303 -18.59 13.69 0.46
C SER A 303 -18.79 14.21 1.88
N SER A 304 -20.03 14.08 2.40
CA SER A 304 -20.27 14.28 3.82
C SER A 304 -19.47 13.28 4.65
N ALA A 305 -19.20 13.62 5.92
CA ALA A 305 -18.70 12.64 6.87
C ALA A 305 -19.59 11.40 6.91
N VAL A 306 -18.97 10.24 7.10
CA VAL A 306 -19.66 8.96 7.30
C VAL A 306 -19.63 8.56 8.76
N THR A 307 -20.70 7.88 9.22
CA THR A 307 -20.68 7.14 10.47
C THR A 307 -20.28 5.70 10.20
N LEU A 308 -19.27 5.22 10.91
CA LEU A 308 -18.79 3.85 10.84
C LEU A 308 -19.36 3.06 12.01
N VAL A 309 -20.38 2.24 11.76
CA VAL A 309 -21.05 1.43 12.79
C VAL A 309 -20.47 0.01 12.77
N PRO A 310 -19.66 -0.38 13.77
CA PRO A 310 -19.06 -1.71 13.80
C PRO A 310 -20.11 -2.78 14.09
N ARG A 311 -20.11 -3.87 13.30
CA ARG A 311 -20.94 -5.06 13.52
C ARG A 311 -20.35 -6.04 14.53
N CYS A 312 -19.05 -5.91 14.75
CA CYS A 312 -18.22 -6.59 15.74
C CYS A 312 -17.00 -5.71 16.00
N PRO A 313 -16.14 -5.98 17.00
CA PRO A 313 -14.88 -5.26 17.14
C PRO A 313 -14.11 -5.24 15.81
N SER A 314 -13.89 -4.05 15.25
CA SER A 314 -13.39 -3.86 13.89
C SER A 314 -12.16 -2.97 13.88
N THR A 315 -11.23 -3.29 12.98
CA THR A 315 -10.01 -2.50 12.72
C THR A 315 -10.02 -2.06 11.27
N LEU A 316 -9.91 -0.75 11.05
CA LEU A 316 -9.83 -0.15 9.74
C LEU A 316 -8.55 0.67 9.60
N LEU A 317 -8.13 0.90 8.36
CA LEU A 317 -7.21 1.97 8.00
C LEU A 317 -8.00 3.14 7.42
N ASP A 318 -7.57 4.34 7.73
CA ASP A 318 -7.99 5.59 7.13
C ASP A 318 -6.75 6.30 6.57
N MET A 319 -6.73 6.52 5.26
CA MET A 319 -5.58 7.02 4.53
C MET A 319 -5.99 8.24 3.69
N TYR A 320 -5.22 9.33 3.83
CA TYR A 320 -5.51 10.61 3.19
C TYR A 320 -4.24 11.45 3.01
N LEU A 321 -4.34 12.58 2.31
CA LEU A 321 -3.23 13.53 2.19
C LEU A 321 -3.08 14.37 3.47
N PRO A 322 -1.85 14.77 3.84
CA PRO A 322 -1.55 15.54 5.05
C PRO A 322 -2.13 16.95 5.06
#